data_bf97ec7cda9ca97db320dc8dc92f9461
#
_entry.id   bf97ec7cda9ca97db320dc8dc92f9461
#
_cell.length_a   1.000
_cell.length_b   1.000
_cell.length_c   1.000
_cell.angle_alpha   90.00
_cell.angle_beta   90.00
_cell.angle_gamma   90.00
#
_symmetry.space_group_name_H-M   'P 1'
#
loop_
_entity.id
_entity.type
_entity.pdbx_description
1 polymer ?
#
loop_
_entity_poly.entity_id
_entity_poly.type
_entity_poly.pdbx_seq_one_letter_code
_entity_poly.pdbx_strand_id
1 'polypeptide(L)'
;TTYSTLRGGEKKQANDLGQKGGKTRTQQIIDWLGKDFDGVIAFDEAHSMGNAIAIKGKRGVKKPSQQAIAGINLQKELPNARVTYVSATGATEISNLSYADRLGLWGEGTPFADVNTFVSDVSKGGIASMELISRDMKAMGMYIARSLSYDGVSYERLEHTLSDLQEDIYNELAGAWQIVLDNVEEALEITQAGSSGPAKSAAMAQFWGAHQRFFNQIITAMQTPSVIDDIREQLDAGHVAVIQLVNTNE
;
A
#
# COMPACT_ATOMS: atom_id res chain seq x y z
N THR A 1 15.42 4.98 -5.36
CA THR A 1 15.19 4.19 -4.13
C THR A 1 13.75 3.72 -4.07
N THR A 2 13.45 2.61 -3.40
CA THR A 2 12.08 2.12 -3.20
C THR A 2 11.46 2.72 -1.93
N TYR A 3 10.13 2.72 -1.84
CA TYR A 3 9.43 3.17 -0.62
C TYR A 3 9.75 2.30 0.60
N SER A 4 9.96 1.00 0.42
CA SER A 4 10.37 0.11 1.51
C SER A 4 11.76 0.46 2.05
N THR A 5 12.69 0.84 1.18
CA THR A 5 14.02 1.34 1.58
C THR A 5 13.91 2.72 2.26
N LEU A 6 13.10 3.61 1.69
CA LEU A 6 12.93 4.98 2.20
C LEU A 6 12.33 5.00 3.62
N ARG A 7 11.35 4.11 3.91
CA ARG A 7 10.74 3.95 5.24
C ARG A 7 11.65 3.34 6.29
N GLY A 8 12.81 2.81 5.89
CA GLY A 8 13.76 2.17 6.79
C GLY A 8 14.12 3.11 7.92
N GLY A 9 13.53 2.84 9.12
CA GLY A 9 13.83 3.55 10.34
C GLY A 9 15.26 3.27 10.80
N GLU A 10 15.71 4.04 11.80
CA GLU A 10 16.91 3.71 12.54
C GLU A 10 16.80 2.26 13.02
N LYS A 11 17.57 1.35 12.41
CA LYS A 11 17.83 0.10 13.09
C LYS A 11 18.55 0.50 14.38
N LYS A 12 17.90 0.32 15.50
CA LYS A 12 18.55 0.28 16.82
C LYS A 12 19.45 -0.97 16.86
N GLN A 13 20.45 -1.03 16.02
CA GLN A 13 21.64 -1.78 16.28
C GLN A 13 22.49 -0.87 17.14
N ALA A 14 22.27 -0.95 18.46
CA ALA A 14 23.34 -0.71 19.37
C ALA A 14 24.43 -1.71 18.95
N ASN A 15 25.45 -1.24 18.23
CA ASN A 15 26.71 -1.97 18.18
C ASN A 15 27.19 -2.10 19.62
N ASP A 16 27.84 -3.22 19.98
CA ASP A 16 28.43 -3.47 21.31
C ASP A 16 29.39 -2.36 21.80
N LEU A 17 29.54 -1.28 21.05
CA LEU A 17 30.38 -0.11 21.30
C LEU A 17 29.59 1.18 21.64
N GLY A 18 28.27 1.10 21.87
CA GLY A 18 27.48 2.26 22.34
C GLY A 18 27.35 3.43 21.33
N GLN A 19 27.62 3.23 20.05
CA GLN A 19 27.47 4.27 19.03
C GLN A 19 25.99 4.39 18.64
N LYS A 20 25.47 5.65 18.62
CA LYS A 20 24.13 6.00 18.16
C LYS A 20 23.85 5.41 16.78
N GLY A 21 22.66 4.84 16.60
CA GLY A 21 22.19 4.24 15.36
C GLY A 21 22.43 5.11 14.14
N GLY A 22 22.70 4.46 12.99
CA GLY A 22 22.99 5.16 11.73
C GLY A 22 21.80 5.97 11.23
N LYS A 23 22.08 7.01 10.41
CA LYS A 23 21.08 7.87 9.78
C LYS A 23 20.06 7.06 8.99
N THR A 24 18.79 7.46 9.04
CA THR A 24 17.75 6.87 8.18
C THR A 24 18.07 7.07 6.70
N ARG A 25 17.51 6.26 5.81
CA ARG A 25 17.72 6.45 4.37
C ARG A 25 17.25 7.83 3.90
N THR A 26 16.13 8.31 4.44
CA THR A 26 15.63 9.67 4.16
C THR A 26 16.67 10.72 4.53
N GLN A 27 17.26 10.63 5.73
CA GLN A 27 18.29 11.57 6.16
C GLN A 27 19.57 11.49 5.31
N GLN A 28 19.97 10.30 4.90
CA GLN A 28 21.12 10.13 4.00
C GLN A 28 20.90 10.81 2.65
N ILE A 29 19.70 10.74 2.10
CA ILE A 29 19.32 11.40 0.83
C ILE A 29 19.33 12.91 1.00
N ILE A 30 18.75 13.43 2.10
CA ILE A 30 18.73 14.86 2.39
C ILE A 30 20.15 15.41 2.54
N ASP A 31 21.01 14.72 3.29
CA ASP A 31 22.40 15.11 3.49
C ASP A 31 23.21 15.09 2.18
N TRP A 32 22.93 14.12 1.30
CA TRP A 32 23.61 13.98 0.01
C TRP A 32 23.17 15.06 -0.98
N LEU A 33 21.87 15.41 -1.03
CA LEU A 33 21.33 16.43 -1.92
C LEU A 33 21.68 17.85 -1.42
N GLY A 34 21.72 18.04 -0.11
CA GLY A 34 21.85 19.36 0.51
C GLY A 34 20.49 20.07 0.61
N LYS A 35 20.36 20.95 1.61
CA LYS A 35 19.09 21.67 1.88
C LYS A 35 18.67 22.64 0.79
N ASP A 36 19.62 23.12 0.00
CA ASP A 36 19.39 24.08 -1.10
C ASP A 36 19.08 23.38 -2.43
N PHE A 37 18.85 22.06 -2.40
CA PHE A 37 18.54 21.27 -3.59
C PHE A 37 17.29 21.82 -4.30
N ASP A 38 17.46 22.26 -5.54
CA ASP A 38 16.43 22.84 -6.42
C ASP A 38 16.03 21.94 -7.61
N GLY A 39 16.50 20.69 -7.58
CA GLY A 39 16.19 19.70 -8.60
C GLY A 39 14.78 19.15 -8.52
N VAL A 40 14.55 18.00 -9.16
CA VAL A 40 13.24 17.33 -9.22
C VAL A 40 13.23 16.08 -8.35
N ILE A 41 12.19 15.93 -7.55
CA ILE A 41 11.85 14.70 -6.84
C ILE A 41 10.61 14.10 -7.51
N ALA A 42 10.78 12.95 -8.17
CA ALA A 42 9.67 12.20 -8.76
C ALA A 42 9.28 11.04 -7.84
N PHE A 43 8.06 11.07 -7.35
CA PHE A 43 7.46 9.95 -6.60
C PHE A 43 6.67 9.08 -7.58
N ASP A 44 7.28 8.00 -8.04
CA ASP A 44 6.61 6.99 -8.84
C ASP A 44 5.78 6.09 -7.94
N GLU A 45 4.63 5.62 -8.43
CA GLU A 45 3.63 4.91 -7.63
C GLU A 45 3.27 5.64 -6.32
N ALA A 46 3.05 6.96 -6.46
CA ALA A 46 2.82 7.88 -5.33
C ALA A 46 1.66 7.46 -4.41
N HIS A 47 0.70 6.68 -4.92
CA HIS A 47 -0.39 6.09 -4.12
C HIS A 47 0.10 5.24 -2.94
N SER A 48 1.35 4.73 -3.00
CA SER A 48 1.99 4.03 -1.87
C SER A 48 2.13 4.90 -0.61
N MET A 49 2.04 6.23 -0.74
CA MET A 49 2.04 7.19 0.35
C MET A 49 0.62 7.60 0.82
N GLY A 50 -0.44 7.00 0.28
CA GLY A 50 -1.83 7.40 0.51
C GLY A 50 -2.33 7.38 1.97
N ASN A 51 -1.62 6.70 2.89
CA ASN A 51 -1.92 6.72 4.33
C ASN A 51 -1.04 7.75 5.06
N ALA A 52 -1.18 9.03 4.76
CA ALA A 52 -0.30 10.09 5.26
C ALA A 52 -0.81 10.79 6.53
N ILE A 53 -2.09 10.64 6.85
CA ILE A 53 -2.71 11.21 8.06
C ILE A 53 -3.28 10.13 8.96
N ALA A 54 -3.47 10.48 10.24
CA ALA A 54 -4.16 9.61 11.18
C ALA A 54 -5.67 9.64 10.91
N ILE A 55 -6.27 8.48 10.65
CA ILE A 55 -7.71 8.37 10.37
C ILE A 55 -8.38 7.61 11.50
N LYS A 56 -9.43 8.20 12.09
CA LYS A 56 -10.26 7.56 13.12
C LYS A 56 -11.23 6.60 12.45
N GLY A 57 -11.04 5.31 12.67
CA GLY A 57 -11.93 4.25 12.21
C GLY A 57 -12.75 3.63 13.33
N LYS A 58 -13.65 2.71 12.99
CA LYS A 58 -14.49 1.96 13.96
C LYS A 58 -13.66 1.15 14.98
N ARG A 59 -12.45 0.72 14.61
CA ARG A 59 -11.53 -0.10 15.43
C ARG A 59 -10.40 0.69 16.07
N GLY A 60 -10.49 2.03 16.12
CA GLY A 60 -9.46 2.91 16.65
C GLY A 60 -8.83 3.83 15.61
N VAL A 61 -7.67 4.42 15.93
CA VAL A 61 -6.96 5.36 15.05
C VAL A 61 -5.94 4.61 14.20
N LYS A 62 -6.10 4.63 12.89
CA LYS A 62 -5.10 4.15 11.94
C LYS A 62 -4.00 5.21 11.83
N LYS A 63 -2.80 4.86 12.24
CA LYS A 63 -1.63 5.76 12.18
C LYS A 63 -1.14 5.93 10.74
N PRO A 64 -0.48 7.05 10.41
CA PRO A 64 0.19 7.24 9.12
C PRO A 64 1.20 6.13 8.85
N SER A 65 1.34 5.76 7.57
CA SER A 65 2.35 4.76 7.18
C SER A 65 3.76 5.36 7.24
N GLN A 66 4.75 4.54 7.55
CA GLN A 66 6.15 4.99 7.58
C GLN A 66 6.63 5.46 6.20
N GLN A 67 6.08 4.90 5.13
CA GLN A 67 6.33 5.34 3.75
C GLN A 67 5.85 6.77 3.51
N ALA A 68 4.63 7.07 3.94
CA ALA A 68 4.08 8.42 3.82
C ALA A 68 4.86 9.43 4.66
N ILE A 69 5.18 9.09 5.91
CA ILE A 69 6.00 9.94 6.79
C ILE A 69 7.35 10.26 6.14
N ALA A 70 8.04 9.25 5.60
CA ALA A 70 9.33 9.42 4.95
C ALA A 70 9.23 10.32 3.70
N GLY A 71 8.21 10.13 2.87
CA GLY A 71 7.97 10.95 1.68
C GLY A 71 7.62 12.40 2.02
N ILE A 72 6.80 12.63 3.03
CA ILE A 72 6.47 13.99 3.51
C ILE A 72 7.71 14.68 4.10
N ASN A 73 8.50 13.97 4.91
CA ASN A 73 9.72 14.53 5.48
C ASN A 73 10.71 14.95 4.38
N LEU A 74 10.87 14.12 3.34
CA LEU A 74 11.72 14.47 2.20
C LEU A 74 11.26 15.75 1.51
N GLN A 75 9.96 15.93 1.33
CA GLN A 75 9.38 17.14 0.73
C GLN A 75 9.61 18.39 1.60
N LYS A 76 9.47 18.26 2.92
CA LYS A 76 9.63 19.37 3.88
C LYS A 76 11.07 19.80 4.06
N GLU A 77 11.99 18.84 4.11
CA GLU A 77 13.42 19.11 4.33
C GLU A 77 14.12 19.63 3.06
N LEU A 78 13.51 19.48 1.88
CA LEU A 78 14.03 19.98 0.60
C LEU A 78 13.02 20.98 -0.01
N PRO A 79 12.85 22.16 0.58
CA PRO A 79 11.79 23.12 0.22
C PRO A 79 11.91 23.66 -1.20
N ASN A 80 13.10 23.73 -1.76
CA ASN A 80 13.35 24.26 -3.10
C ASN A 80 13.15 23.21 -4.20
N ALA A 81 13.04 21.92 -3.85
CA ALA A 81 12.83 20.86 -4.81
C ALA A 81 11.48 20.99 -5.51
N ARG A 82 11.44 20.72 -6.80
CA ARG A 82 10.22 20.54 -7.58
C ARG A 82 9.74 19.10 -7.40
N VAL A 83 8.47 18.93 -7.05
CA VAL A 83 7.93 17.59 -6.75
C VAL A 83 6.91 17.19 -7.80
N THR A 84 7.06 15.97 -8.32
CA THR A 84 6.12 15.35 -9.23
C THR A 84 5.62 14.03 -8.62
N TYR A 85 4.30 13.84 -8.63
CA TYR A 85 3.67 12.61 -8.20
C TYR A 85 3.15 11.86 -9.43
N VAL A 86 3.56 10.61 -9.60
CA VAL A 86 3.16 9.75 -10.70
C VAL A 86 2.43 8.53 -10.12
N SER A 87 1.26 8.22 -10.66
CA SER A 87 0.51 7.03 -10.25
C SER A 87 -0.45 6.61 -11.36
N ALA A 88 -0.54 5.31 -11.60
CA ALA A 88 -1.53 4.73 -12.50
C ALA A 88 -2.93 4.71 -11.87
N THR A 89 -3.02 4.65 -10.55
CA THR A 89 -4.28 4.65 -9.79
C THR A 89 -4.50 6.01 -9.16
N GLY A 90 -5.57 6.68 -9.58
CA GLY A 90 -5.98 7.94 -8.97
C GLY A 90 -6.40 7.76 -7.50
N ALA A 91 -6.61 8.88 -6.81
CA ALA A 91 -7.17 8.86 -5.47
C ALA A 91 -8.62 8.37 -5.50
N THR A 92 -8.93 7.28 -4.80
CA THR A 92 -10.30 6.79 -4.61
C THR A 92 -11.02 7.57 -3.52
N GLU A 93 -10.27 8.12 -2.58
CA GLU A 93 -10.74 8.97 -1.49
C GLU A 93 -9.82 10.18 -1.36
N ILE A 94 -10.38 11.30 -0.91
CA ILE A 94 -9.61 12.54 -0.75
C ILE A 94 -8.45 12.39 0.24
N SER A 95 -8.62 11.56 1.26
CA SER A 95 -7.57 11.22 2.23
C SER A 95 -6.32 10.63 1.58
N ASN A 96 -6.47 10.00 0.42
CA ASN A 96 -5.35 9.42 -0.33
C ASN A 96 -4.42 10.48 -0.93
N LEU A 97 -4.84 11.75 -1.04
CA LEU A 97 -4.01 12.88 -1.48
C LEU A 97 -3.22 13.53 -0.34
N SER A 98 -3.40 13.11 0.89
CA SER A 98 -2.81 13.74 2.07
C SER A 98 -1.28 13.74 2.13
N TYR A 99 -0.60 13.02 1.25
CA TYR A 99 0.85 13.07 1.08
C TYR A 99 1.34 14.17 0.14
N ALA A 100 0.43 14.77 -0.63
CA ALA A 100 0.77 15.65 -1.74
C ALA A 100 0.92 17.12 -1.28
N ASP A 101 1.81 17.34 -0.34
CA ASP A 101 2.05 18.62 0.34
C ASP A 101 2.43 19.77 -0.64
N ARG A 102 2.98 19.40 -1.82
CA ARG A 102 3.44 20.36 -2.84
C ARG A 102 2.40 20.71 -3.90
N LEU A 103 1.19 20.17 -3.82
CA LEU A 103 0.10 20.55 -4.74
C LEU A 103 -0.62 21.84 -4.31
N GLY A 104 -0.31 22.39 -3.12
CA GLY A 104 -0.97 23.61 -2.66
C GLY A 104 -2.48 23.45 -2.43
N LEU A 105 -2.94 22.28 -2.04
CA LEU A 105 -4.34 21.99 -1.76
C LEU A 105 -4.78 22.51 -0.38
N TRP A 106 -3.83 22.79 0.50
CA TRP A 106 -4.02 23.36 1.84
C TRP A 106 -2.87 24.29 2.20
N GLY A 107 -3.01 25.04 3.27
CA GLY A 107 -2.01 25.99 3.75
C GLY A 107 -2.31 27.42 3.33
N GLU A 108 -1.28 28.26 3.39
CA GLU A 108 -1.40 29.70 3.10
C GLU A 108 -1.95 29.97 1.69
N GLY A 109 -2.92 30.88 1.59
CA GLY A 109 -3.58 31.21 0.31
C GLY A 109 -4.69 30.26 -0.12
N THR A 110 -5.01 29.22 0.67
CA THR A 110 -6.12 28.29 0.42
C THR A 110 -7.21 28.43 1.49
N PRO A 111 -8.44 27.94 1.23
CA PRO A 111 -9.49 27.92 2.24
C PRO A 111 -9.26 26.88 3.36
N PHE A 112 -8.24 26.02 3.25
CA PHE A 112 -7.98 24.95 4.18
C PHE A 112 -6.66 25.19 4.92
N ALA A 113 -6.73 25.41 6.23
CA ALA A 113 -5.56 25.73 7.04
C ALA A 113 -4.50 24.60 7.04
N ASP A 114 -4.94 23.36 6.99
CA ASP A 114 -4.08 22.16 7.00
C ASP A 114 -4.75 20.98 6.27
N VAL A 115 -3.97 19.90 6.13
CA VAL A 115 -4.40 18.66 5.47
C VAL A 115 -5.62 18.00 6.13
N ASN A 116 -5.77 18.09 7.45
CA ASN A 116 -6.89 17.46 8.15
C ASN A 116 -8.18 18.23 7.87
N THR A 117 -8.13 19.55 7.90
CA THR A 117 -9.24 20.44 7.51
C THR A 117 -9.64 20.19 6.06
N PHE A 118 -8.66 20.16 5.14
CA PHE A 118 -8.89 19.84 3.73
C PHE A 118 -9.61 18.51 3.56
N VAL A 119 -9.07 17.42 4.13
CA VAL A 119 -9.66 16.07 4.02
C VAL A 119 -11.06 16.02 4.64
N SER A 120 -11.24 16.63 5.84
CA SER A 120 -12.53 16.64 6.53
C SER A 120 -13.61 17.36 5.71
N ASP A 121 -13.32 18.54 5.20
CA ASP A 121 -14.32 19.38 4.54
C ASP A 121 -14.63 18.89 3.13
N VAL A 122 -13.61 18.50 2.38
CA VAL A 122 -13.82 17.96 1.03
C VAL A 122 -14.54 16.61 1.06
N SER A 123 -14.25 15.76 2.06
CA SER A 123 -14.94 14.47 2.21
C SER A 123 -16.45 14.63 2.45
N LYS A 124 -16.89 15.73 3.06
CA LYS A 124 -18.33 16.02 3.26
C LYS A 124 -19.08 16.21 1.93
N GLY A 125 -18.40 16.74 0.92
CA GLY A 125 -18.97 16.93 -0.42
C GLY A 125 -18.88 15.69 -1.32
N GLY A 126 -18.25 14.62 -0.88
CA GLY A 126 -18.13 13.35 -1.58
C GLY A 126 -17.49 13.47 -2.97
N ILE A 127 -18.00 12.69 -3.93
CA ILE A 127 -17.45 12.62 -5.30
C ILE A 127 -17.50 13.99 -5.99
N ALA A 128 -18.57 14.75 -5.81
CA ALA A 128 -18.71 16.06 -6.46
C ALA A 128 -17.59 17.04 -6.08
N SER A 129 -17.19 17.06 -4.80
CA SER A 129 -16.06 17.88 -4.35
C SER A 129 -14.73 17.41 -4.93
N MET A 130 -14.53 16.09 -5.05
CA MET A 130 -13.32 15.52 -5.67
C MET A 130 -13.24 15.87 -7.16
N GLU A 131 -14.34 15.81 -7.88
CA GLU A 131 -14.42 16.19 -9.29
C GLU A 131 -14.12 17.68 -9.48
N LEU A 132 -14.66 18.55 -8.62
CA LEU A 132 -14.39 19.98 -8.66
C LEU A 132 -12.91 20.28 -8.46
N ILE A 133 -12.28 19.71 -7.43
CA ILE A 133 -10.85 19.87 -7.17
C ILE A 133 -10.02 19.35 -8.33
N SER A 134 -10.35 18.16 -8.85
CA SER A 134 -9.65 17.56 -10.00
C SER A 134 -9.73 18.47 -11.24
N ARG A 135 -10.90 19.05 -11.50
CA ARG A 135 -11.10 19.98 -12.61
C ARG A 135 -10.27 21.25 -12.43
N ASP A 136 -10.28 21.81 -11.23
CA ASP A 136 -9.55 23.06 -10.94
C ASP A 136 -8.04 22.81 -11.00
N MET A 137 -7.54 21.70 -10.48
CA MET A 137 -6.13 21.30 -10.62
C MET A 137 -5.72 21.10 -12.08
N LYS A 138 -6.58 20.53 -12.92
CA LYS A 138 -6.34 20.42 -14.38
C LYS A 138 -6.27 21.80 -15.03
N ALA A 139 -7.20 22.69 -14.70
CA ALA A 139 -7.23 24.05 -15.22
C ALA A 139 -5.97 24.86 -14.85
N MET A 140 -5.41 24.63 -13.66
CA MET A 140 -4.15 25.22 -13.18
C MET A 140 -2.89 24.54 -13.74
N GLY A 141 -3.03 23.44 -14.49
CA GLY A 141 -1.89 22.65 -14.99
C GLY A 141 -1.16 21.83 -13.92
N MET A 142 -1.77 21.66 -12.75
CA MET A 142 -1.20 20.91 -11.61
C MET A 142 -1.54 19.42 -11.63
N TYR A 143 -2.50 19.03 -12.46
CA TYR A 143 -2.94 17.66 -12.61
C TYR A 143 -3.11 17.29 -14.08
N ILE A 144 -2.43 16.23 -14.50
CA ILE A 144 -2.57 15.65 -15.83
C ILE A 144 -3.11 14.24 -15.67
N ALA A 145 -4.25 13.96 -16.27
CA ALA A 145 -4.80 12.62 -16.36
C ALA A 145 -5.05 12.27 -17.82
N ARG A 146 -4.59 11.11 -18.23
CA ARG A 146 -4.89 10.52 -19.53
C ARG A 146 -5.86 9.37 -19.33
N SER A 147 -7.04 9.47 -19.92
CA SER A 147 -7.94 8.33 -20.04
C SER A 147 -7.42 7.43 -21.14
N LEU A 148 -7.26 6.15 -20.85
CA LEU A 148 -7.02 5.14 -21.86
C LEU A 148 -8.36 4.75 -22.48
N SER A 149 -8.42 4.61 -23.82
CA SER A 149 -9.53 3.94 -24.46
C SER A 149 -9.35 2.44 -24.30
N TYR A 150 -10.43 1.76 -23.96
CA TYR A 150 -10.49 0.30 -23.92
C TYR A 150 -11.13 -0.26 -25.20
N ASP A 151 -11.25 0.55 -26.26
CA ASP A 151 -11.77 0.10 -27.55
C ASP A 151 -10.87 -1.01 -28.10
N GLY A 152 -11.48 -2.15 -28.43
CA GLY A 152 -10.75 -3.32 -28.91
C GLY A 152 -10.14 -4.19 -27.79
N VAL A 153 -10.41 -3.89 -26.52
CA VAL A 153 -10.05 -4.77 -25.39
C VAL A 153 -11.23 -5.67 -25.09
N SER A 154 -11.02 -6.98 -25.12
CA SER A 154 -11.95 -7.98 -24.57
C SER A 154 -11.49 -8.40 -23.18
N TYR A 155 -12.46 -8.66 -22.31
CA TYR A 155 -12.22 -9.20 -20.99
C TYR A 155 -12.84 -10.60 -20.91
N GLU A 156 -12.01 -11.58 -20.62
CA GLU A 156 -12.44 -12.96 -20.41
C GLU A 156 -11.99 -13.41 -19.03
N ARG A 157 -12.83 -14.22 -18.37
CA ARG A 157 -12.55 -14.78 -17.06
C ARG A 157 -12.22 -16.26 -17.23
N LEU A 158 -10.96 -16.62 -16.97
CA LEU A 158 -10.55 -18.01 -16.88
C LEU A 158 -11.01 -18.58 -15.54
N GLU A 159 -11.87 -19.59 -15.56
CA GLU A 159 -12.32 -20.29 -14.36
C GLU A 159 -11.55 -21.61 -14.21
N HIS A 160 -11.01 -21.82 -13.02
CA HIS A 160 -10.37 -23.08 -12.64
C HIS A 160 -11.29 -23.86 -11.72
N THR A 161 -11.68 -25.07 -12.15
CA THR A 161 -12.42 -26.01 -11.30
C THR A 161 -11.41 -26.91 -10.59
N LEU A 162 -11.50 -26.99 -9.27
CA LEU A 162 -10.63 -27.89 -8.49
C LEU A 162 -10.91 -29.34 -8.90
N SER A 163 -9.85 -30.14 -9.02
CA SER A 163 -9.97 -31.59 -9.08
C SER A 163 -10.25 -32.16 -7.69
N ASP A 164 -10.81 -33.38 -7.62
CA ASP A 164 -11.09 -34.08 -6.36
C ASP A 164 -9.85 -34.11 -5.45
N LEU A 165 -8.66 -34.37 -6.02
CA LEU A 165 -7.40 -34.34 -5.28
C LEU A 165 -7.05 -32.95 -4.73
N GLN A 166 -7.28 -31.91 -5.51
CA GLN A 166 -7.03 -30.52 -5.06
C GLN A 166 -8.00 -30.12 -3.96
N GLU A 167 -9.26 -30.55 -4.05
CA GLU A 167 -10.27 -30.32 -3.03
C GLU A 167 -9.93 -31.06 -1.73
N ASP A 168 -9.51 -32.32 -1.81
CA ASP A 168 -9.05 -33.09 -0.65
C ASP A 168 -7.87 -32.42 0.04
N ILE A 169 -6.84 -32.04 -0.72
CA ILE A 169 -5.66 -31.32 -0.20
C ILE A 169 -6.08 -30.01 0.47
N TYR A 170 -6.95 -29.23 -0.17
CA TYR A 170 -7.42 -27.97 0.39
C TYR A 170 -8.16 -28.17 1.72
N ASN A 171 -9.02 -29.19 1.80
CA ASN A 171 -9.79 -29.52 3.00
C ASN A 171 -8.91 -30.03 4.14
N GLU A 172 -7.89 -30.86 3.85
CA GLU A 172 -6.90 -31.30 4.85
C GLU A 172 -6.10 -30.12 5.42
N LEU A 173 -5.65 -29.22 4.55
CA LEU A 173 -4.93 -28.01 4.98
C LEU A 173 -5.82 -27.06 5.79
N ALA A 174 -7.09 -26.92 5.42
CA ALA A 174 -8.04 -26.13 6.19
C ALA A 174 -8.27 -26.73 7.59
N GLY A 175 -8.39 -28.06 7.68
CA GLY A 175 -8.46 -28.77 8.96
C GLY A 175 -7.22 -28.58 9.83
N ALA A 176 -6.03 -28.65 9.23
CA ALA A 176 -4.78 -28.40 9.95
C ALA A 176 -4.70 -26.98 10.50
N TRP A 177 -5.12 -25.96 9.72
CA TRP A 177 -5.18 -24.58 10.18
C TRP A 177 -6.22 -24.35 11.29
N GLN A 178 -7.33 -25.11 11.30
CA GLN A 178 -8.28 -25.06 12.41
C GLN A 178 -7.64 -25.55 13.71
N ILE A 179 -6.87 -26.65 13.66
CA ILE A 179 -6.12 -27.16 14.82
C ILE A 179 -5.12 -26.11 15.34
N VAL A 180 -4.42 -25.41 14.43
CA VAL A 180 -3.51 -24.33 14.84
C VAL A 180 -4.26 -23.18 15.51
N LEU A 181 -5.45 -22.81 15.00
CA LEU A 181 -6.29 -21.77 15.60
C LEU A 181 -6.70 -22.14 17.01
N ASP A 182 -7.22 -23.35 17.20
CA ASP A 182 -7.69 -23.87 18.48
C ASP A 182 -6.56 -23.87 19.53
N ASN A 183 -5.36 -24.31 19.14
CA ASN A 183 -4.17 -24.28 20.01
C ASN A 183 -3.71 -22.85 20.35
N VAL A 184 -3.82 -21.88 19.42
CA VAL A 184 -3.51 -20.49 19.69
C VAL A 184 -4.51 -19.90 20.69
N GLU A 185 -5.79 -20.20 20.55
CA GLU A 185 -6.83 -19.75 21.46
C GLU A 185 -6.65 -20.35 22.86
N GLU A 186 -6.38 -21.66 22.96
CA GLU A 186 -6.09 -22.34 24.22
C GLU A 186 -4.83 -21.76 24.92
N ALA A 187 -3.76 -21.53 24.18
CA ALA A 187 -2.54 -20.92 24.71
C ALA A 187 -2.79 -19.49 25.25
N LEU A 188 -3.64 -18.71 24.59
CA LEU A 188 -4.02 -17.38 25.05
C LEU A 188 -4.85 -17.44 26.34
N GLU A 189 -5.67 -18.47 26.53
CA GLU A 189 -6.45 -18.68 27.76
C GLU A 189 -5.55 -19.12 28.92
N ILE A 190 -4.69 -20.13 28.72
CA ILE A 190 -3.77 -20.67 29.74
C ILE A 190 -2.81 -19.58 30.24
N THR A 191 -2.29 -18.75 29.34
CA THR A 191 -1.35 -17.68 29.68
C THR A 191 -2.03 -16.43 30.23
N GLN A 192 -3.35 -16.41 30.35
CA GLN A 192 -4.16 -15.23 30.70
C GLN A 192 -3.89 -14.00 29.79
N ALA A 193 -3.15 -14.18 28.70
CA ALA A 193 -2.94 -13.15 27.70
C ALA A 193 -4.23 -12.80 26.93
N GLY A 194 -5.21 -13.71 26.95
CA GLY A 194 -6.55 -13.49 26.43
C GLY A 194 -7.35 -12.42 27.15
N SER A 195 -7.01 -12.10 28.41
CA SER A 195 -7.61 -11.02 29.19
C SER A 195 -7.05 -9.65 28.83
N SER A 196 -5.85 -9.58 28.21
CA SER A 196 -5.27 -8.34 27.69
C SER A 196 -5.65 -8.18 26.19
N GLY A 197 -6.61 -7.30 25.89
CA GLY A 197 -7.08 -7.04 24.52
C GLY A 197 -5.98 -6.82 23.48
N PRO A 198 -4.87 -6.11 23.77
CA PRO A 198 -3.76 -5.92 22.83
C PRO A 198 -2.99 -7.19 22.47
N ALA A 199 -2.71 -8.07 23.43
CA ALA A 199 -1.95 -9.31 23.18
C ALA A 199 -2.76 -10.31 22.32
N LYS A 200 -4.03 -10.51 22.69
CA LYS A 200 -4.96 -11.34 21.89
C LYS A 200 -5.10 -10.80 20.48
N SER A 201 -5.30 -9.49 20.31
CA SER A 201 -5.42 -8.86 19.01
C SER A 201 -4.17 -9.02 18.14
N ALA A 202 -2.97 -8.91 18.74
CA ALA A 202 -1.71 -9.10 18.03
C ALA A 202 -1.51 -10.54 17.57
N ALA A 203 -1.74 -11.53 18.45
CA ALA A 203 -1.62 -12.95 18.12
C ALA A 203 -2.60 -13.36 17.00
N MET A 204 -3.87 -12.96 17.11
CA MET A 204 -4.89 -13.24 16.10
C MET A 204 -4.58 -12.55 14.77
N ALA A 205 -4.08 -11.31 14.78
CA ALA A 205 -3.67 -10.62 13.56
C ALA A 205 -2.50 -11.33 12.85
N GLN A 206 -1.54 -11.86 13.62
CA GLN A 206 -0.43 -12.64 13.07
C GLN A 206 -0.91 -13.97 12.49
N PHE A 207 -1.78 -14.68 13.19
CA PHE A 207 -2.39 -15.93 12.72
C PHE A 207 -3.13 -15.70 11.39
N TRP A 208 -4.09 -14.77 11.36
CA TRP A 208 -4.87 -14.51 10.16
C TRP A 208 -4.01 -14.00 8.99
N GLY A 209 -2.99 -13.22 9.28
CA GLY A 209 -2.04 -12.78 8.25
C GLY A 209 -1.23 -13.93 7.65
N ALA A 210 -0.81 -14.91 8.46
CA ALA A 210 -0.13 -16.11 7.98
C ALA A 210 -1.08 -17.03 7.20
N HIS A 211 -2.29 -17.25 7.72
CA HIS A 211 -3.35 -18.03 7.09
C HIS A 211 -3.70 -17.49 5.69
N GLN A 212 -3.94 -16.19 5.57
CA GLN A 212 -4.26 -15.58 4.27
C GLN A 212 -3.12 -15.75 3.26
N ARG A 213 -1.87 -15.51 3.67
CA ARG A 213 -0.71 -15.72 2.77
C ARG A 213 -0.60 -17.15 2.30
N PHE A 214 -0.76 -18.10 3.22
CA PHE A 214 -0.67 -19.52 2.91
C PHE A 214 -1.75 -19.94 1.91
N PHE A 215 -3.02 -19.64 2.17
CA PHE A 215 -4.10 -20.03 1.26
C PHE A 215 -4.04 -19.30 -0.07
N ASN A 216 -3.60 -18.04 -0.10
CA ASN A 216 -3.37 -17.35 -1.37
C ASN A 216 -2.31 -18.06 -2.23
N GLN A 217 -1.23 -18.57 -1.61
CA GLN A 217 -0.21 -19.33 -2.34
C GLN A 217 -0.75 -20.69 -2.83
N ILE A 218 -1.48 -21.41 -1.98
CA ILE A 218 -2.09 -22.70 -2.36
C ILE A 218 -3.07 -22.52 -3.52
N ILE A 219 -3.97 -21.57 -3.45
CA ILE A 219 -4.94 -21.29 -4.52
C ILE A 219 -4.22 -20.91 -5.81
N THR A 220 -3.21 -20.05 -5.74
CA THR A 220 -2.39 -19.68 -6.90
C THR A 220 -1.71 -20.89 -7.52
N ALA A 221 -1.15 -21.78 -6.70
CA ALA A 221 -0.51 -23.01 -7.17
C ALA A 221 -1.51 -23.96 -7.84
N MET A 222 -2.70 -24.11 -7.27
CA MET A 222 -3.76 -24.96 -7.82
C MET A 222 -4.29 -24.43 -9.16
N GLN A 223 -4.34 -23.12 -9.36
CA GLN A 223 -4.78 -22.49 -10.60
C GLN A 223 -3.72 -22.50 -11.71
N THR A 224 -2.46 -22.63 -11.36
CA THR A 224 -1.32 -22.52 -12.29
C THR A 224 -1.44 -23.42 -13.53
N PRO A 225 -1.86 -24.70 -13.46
CA PRO A 225 -2.00 -25.54 -14.65
C PRO A 225 -2.97 -24.95 -15.68
N SER A 226 -4.16 -24.52 -15.26
CA SER A 226 -5.15 -23.92 -16.17
C SER A 226 -4.65 -22.62 -16.81
N VAL A 227 -3.91 -21.81 -16.05
CA VAL A 227 -3.29 -20.59 -16.60
C VAL A 227 -2.23 -20.92 -17.65
N ILE A 228 -1.41 -21.96 -17.40
CA ILE A 228 -0.39 -22.40 -18.35
C ILE A 228 -1.03 -22.92 -19.65
N ASP A 229 -2.12 -23.67 -19.54
CA ASP A 229 -2.80 -24.22 -20.69
C ASP A 229 -3.46 -23.11 -21.53
N ASP A 230 -4.11 -22.13 -20.90
CA ASP A 230 -4.64 -20.95 -21.60
C ASP A 230 -3.51 -20.14 -22.28
N ILE A 231 -2.39 -19.90 -21.59
CA ILE A 231 -1.26 -19.21 -22.19
C ILE A 231 -0.74 -19.93 -23.43
N ARG A 232 -0.64 -21.26 -23.41
CA ARG A 232 -0.21 -22.05 -24.55
C ARG A 232 -1.18 -21.89 -25.74
N GLU A 233 -2.47 -21.96 -25.46
CA GLU A 233 -3.50 -21.76 -26.48
C GLU A 233 -3.38 -20.36 -27.11
N GLN A 234 -3.20 -19.31 -26.30
CA GLN A 234 -3.01 -17.96 -26.81
C GLN A 234 -1.73 -17.80 -27.64
N LEU A 235 -0.64 -18.44 -27.23
CA LEU A 235 0.62 -18.43 -27.98
C LEU A 235 0.49 -19.15 -29.31
N ASP A 236 -0.20 -20.30 -29.34
CA ASP A 236 -0.46 -21.07 -30.56
C ASP A 236 -1.36 -20.30 -31.55
N ALA A 237 -2.26 -19.46 -31.02
CA ALA A 237 -3.07 -18.53 -31.80
C ALA A 237 -2.27 -17.31 -32.32
N GLY A 238 -0.99 -17.18 -31.97
CA GLY A 238 -0.11 -16.10 -32.41
C GLY A 238 -0.18 -14.83 -31.54
N HIS A 239 -0.78 -14.92 -30.37
CA HIS A 239 -0.84 -13.83 -29.40
C HIS A 239 0.44 -13.77 -28.55
N VAL A 240 0.65 -12.67 -27.84
CA VAL A 240 1.72 -12.50 -26.86
C VAL A 240 1.09 -12.50 -25.47
N ALA A 241 1.63 -13.30 -24.55
CA ALA A 241 1.15 -13.38 -23.17
C ALA A 241 1.99 -12.50 -22.25
N VAL A 242 1.33 -11.70 -21.41
CA VAL A 242 1.94 -10.95 -20.29
C VAL A 242 1.31 -11.45 -19.00
N ILE A 243 2.14 -12.01 -18.11
CA ILE A 243 1.67 -12.60 -16.85
C ILE A 243 1.91 -11.61 -15.72
N GLN A 244 0.85 -11.26 -14.99
CA GLN A 244 0.93 -10.48 -13.77
C GLN A 244 0.61 -11.37 -12.57
N LEU A 245 1.56 -11.52 -11.65
CA LEU A 245 1.37 -12.28 -10.42
C LEU A 245 1.01 -11.34 -9.26
N VAL A 246 0.01 -11.72 -8.49
CA VAL A 246 -0.41 -10.98 -7.29
C VAL A 246 0.51 -11.30 -6.11
N ASN A 247 1.03 -12.53 -6.05
CA ASN A 247 1.95 -13.00 -5.01
C ASN A 247 3.22 -13.53 -5.65
N THR A 248 4.36 -13.08 -5.15
CA THR A 248 5.67 -13.70 -5.40
C THR A 248 6.03 -14.56 -4.21
N ASN A 249 6.67 -15.71 -4.44
CA ASN A 249 7.10 -16.63 -3.39
C ASN A 249 8.45 -16.21 -2.75
N GLU A 250 8.67 -14.89 -2.61
CA GLU A 250 9.83 -14.33 -1.91
C GLU A 250 9.56 -14.10 -0.42
#